data_4f61e9ee89d1d578b4926ea80e43bec2
#
_entry.id   4f61e9ee89d1d578b4926ea80e43bec2
#
_cell.length_a   1.000
_cell.length_b   1.000
_cell.length_c   1.000
_cell.angle_alpha   90.00
_cell.angle_beta   90.00
_cell.angle_gamma   90.00
#
_symmetry.space_group_name_H-M   'P 1'
#
loop_
_entity.id
_entity.type
_entity.pdbx_description
1 polymer ?
#
loop_
_entity_poly.entity_id
_entity_poly.type
_entity_poly.pdbx_seq_one_letter_code
_entity_poly.pdbx_strand_id
1 'polypeptide(L)'
;MTKFVFVTGGVVSSLGKGIASASLAALLESRGLKVTLIKLDPYLHVDPGTMSPFQHGEVFVTDDGAETDLDLGHYERFIETRMKKANNFTTGQIYKSVLEKERRGDYLGKTVQVIPHVTNEIQDFVKRGAGFDTPEAVDVAIVEIGGTVGDIESLPFLEAVRQMSLRLGPNNAAFVHLSYVPWIAAAGELKTKPTQHTAKQLREIGIQADVLLCRADRPIPSEEREKISLFSNVPEWGVISMWDVDTIYKVPRMLHEQGLDGLICDKLRLNTPPANLKRWDDLVHETEHPKNQVHIAMVGKYVDLSDSYKSLNEALRHAGMHNHAKVVIEYIDSESLTVETVSRLAKFDGILVPGGFGVRGVEGKICAARYARENKVPYLGICLGMQVATIEFARHVAGLKDANSTEFDQQTPHPVIALITEWKDDDGTIKTRDAQSDLGGTMRLGAQSSDVAKDTLAHSIYGNVVTERHRHRYEANVNYLDTLRKSGLVISALTQREQLTEIVELPQSVHPWYVGVQFHPEFKSTPWAGHPLFNAYIKAALDYQTAGKQLKVAA
;
A
#
# COMPACT_ATOMS: atom_id res chain seq x y z
N MET A 1 -27.22 1.31 13.57
CA MET A 1 -26.45 2.59 13.64
C MET A 1 -24.97 2.26 13.70
N THR A 2 -24.19 2.80 12.79
CA THR A 2 -22.73 2.59 12.73
C THR A 2 -22.06 3.05 14.03
N LYS A 3 -21.18 2.24 14.58
CA LYS A 3 -20.33 2.54 15.73
C LYS A 3 -18.97 3.04 15.23
N PHE A 4 -18.30 3.86 16.03
CA PHE A 4 -17.00 4.43 15.67
C PHE A 4 -15.91 4.08 16.69
N VAL A 5 -14.76 3.69 16.19
CA VAL A 5 -13.55 3.54 17.00
C VAL A 5 -12.51 4.54 16.49
N PHE A 6 -12.16 5.50 17.30
CA PHE A 6 -11.16 6.52 16.98
C PHE A 6 -9.80 6.06 17.49
N VAL A 7 -8.85 5.91 16.58
CA VAL A 7 -7.46 5.48 16.88
C VAL A 7 -6.55 6.69 16.78
N THR A 8 -5.91 7.02 17.89
CA THR A 8 -4.94 8.12 18.00
C THR A 8 -3.56 7.60 18.36
N GLY A 9 -2.52 8.37 18.14
CA GLY A 9 -1.17 7.99 18.55
C GLY A 9 -0.42 9.15 19.20
N GLY A 10 0.53 8.81 20.05
CA GLY A 10 1.37 9.77 20.71
C GLY A 10 2.83 9.36 20.77
N VAL A 11 3.68 10.24 21.29
CA VAL A 11 5.12 10.08 21.48
C VAL A 11 5.94 10.21 20.19
N VAL A 12 5.72 9.34 19.20
CA VAL A 12 6.50 9.32 17.94
C VAL A 12 5.62 8.92 16.75
N SER A 13 6.04 9.30 15.55
CA SER A 13 5.50 8.78 14.27
C SER A 13 5.90 7.30 14.07
N SER A 14 5.33 6.65 13.07
CA SER A 14 5.62 5.25 12.72
C SER A 14 5.46 4.25 13.88
N LEU A 15 4.57 4.56 14.81
CA LEU A 15 4.29 3.72 15.99
C LEU A 15 3.50 2.45 15.64
N GLY A 16 2.98 2.36 14.40
CA GLY A 16 2.20 1.21 13.93
C GLY A 16 0.70 1.37 14.12
N LYS A 17 0.18 2.62 14.09
CA LYS A 17 -1.28 2.88 14.11
C LYS A 17 -2.01 2.13 13.02
N GLY A 18 -1.51 2.16 11.76
CA GLY A 18 -2.12 1.47 10.62
C GLY A 18 -2.28 -0.03 10.86
N ILE A 19 -1.24 -0.69 11.34
CA ILE A 19 -1.27 -2.13 11.67
C ILE A 19 -2.22 -2.43 12.84
N ALA A 20 -2.21 -1.60 13.88
CA ALA A 20 -3.09 -1.76 15.03
C ALA A 20 -4.57 -1.58 14.63
N SER A 21 -4.86 -0.54 13.83
CA SER A 21 -6.20 -0.28 13.28
C SER A 21 -6.68 -1.41 12.38
N ALA A 22 -5.83 -1.88 11.47
CA ALA A 22 -6.12 -3.00 10.59
C ALA A 22 -6.33 -4.31 11.36
N SER A 23 -5.51 -4.56 12.39
CA SER A 23 -5.65 -5.75 13.26
C SER A 23 -6.95 -5.74 14.04
N LEU A 24 -7.33 -4.58 14.61
CA LEU A 24 -8.61 -4.44 15.29
C LEU A 24 -9.79 -4.63 14.31
N ALA A 25 -9.68 -4.08 13.10
CA ALA A 25 -10.69 -4.28 12.06
C ALA A 25 -10.85 -5.76 11.71
N ALA A 26 -9.75 -6.47 11.51
CA ALA A 26 -9.74 -7.91 11.24
C ALA A 26 -10.36 -8.73 12.38
N LEU A 27 -10.09 -8.35 13.63
CA LEU A 27 -10.70 -8.98 14.80
C LEU A 27 -12.22 -8.78 14.83
N LEU A 28 -12.69 -7.57 14.57
CA LEU A 28 -14.13 -7.28 14.52
C LEU A 28 -14.81 -7.96 13.33
N GLU A 29 -14.15 -8.00 12.16
CA GLU A 29 -14.64 -8.73 10.98
C GLU A 29 -14.72 -10.24 11.26
N SER A 30 -13.74 -10.82 11.98
CA SER A 30 -13.75 -12.24 12.39
C SER A 30 -14.88 -12.60 13.37
N ARG A 31 -15.52 -11.61 13.97
CA ARG A 31 -16.74 -11.72 14.79
C ARG A 31 -18.02 -11.56 13.96
N GLY A 32 -17.91 -11.43 12.62
CA GLY A 32 -19.05 -11.31 11.70
C GLY A 32 -19.57 -9.88 11.53
N LEU A 33 -18.84 -8.86 11.97
CA LEU A 33 -19.21 -7.46 11.77
C LEU A 33 -18.75 -6.95 10.41
N LYS A 34 -19.54 -6.09 9.78
CA LYS A 34 -19.16 -5.32 8.60
C LYS A 34 -18.33 -4.12 9.04
N VAL A 35 -17.06 -4.09 8.67
CA VAL A 35 -16.08 -3.09 9.15
C VAL A 35 -15.51 -2.30 7.99
N THR A 36 -15.19 -1.03 8.21
CA THR A 36 -14.35 -0.22 7.32
C THR A 36 -13.33 0.57 8.13
N LEU A 37 -12.27 1.02 7.45
CA LEU A 37 -11.27 1.92 8.04
C LEU A 37 -11.27 3.26 7.29
N ILE A 38 -10.94 4.32 8.01
CA ILE A 38 -10.87 5.68 7.49
C ILE A 38 -9.57 6.29 8.01
N LYS A 39 -8.75 6.83 7.11
CA LYS A 39 -7.50 7.51 7.43
C LYS A 39 -7.67 9.01 7.35
N LEU A 40 -7.27 9.72 8.40
CA LEU A 40 -7.20 11.18 8.48
C LEU A 40 -5.74 11.60 8.52
N ASP A 41 -5.27 12.31 7.48
CA ASP A 41 -3.89 12.75 7.39
C ASP A 41 -3.76 14.26 7.63
N PRO A 42 -2.94 14.69 8.61
CA PRO A 42 -2.87 16.09 9.04
C PRO A 42 -2.08 17.00 8.11
N TYR A 43 -1.45 16.49 7.04
CA TYR A 43 -0.70 17.31 6.11
C TYR A 43 -1.59 18.11 5.15
N LEU A 44 -1.03 19.22 4.60
CA LEU A 44 -1.74 20.18 3.73
C LEU A 44 -1.81 19.77 2.25
N HIS A 45 -1.18 18.68 1.85
CA HIS A 45 -1.35 18.16 0.48
C HIS A 45 -2.82 17.81 0.23
N VAL A 46 -3.30 18.08 -0.98
CA VAL A 46 -4.66 17.65 -1.39
C VAL A 46 -4.72 16.14 -1.51
N ASP A 47 -3.65 15.54 -2.02
CA ASP A 47 -3.41 14.10 -2.05
C ASP A 47 -1.90 13.82 -1.93
N PRO A 48 -1.47 12.59 -1.62
CA PRO A 48 -0.05 12.24 -1.48
C PRO A 48 0.68 12.04 -2.82
N GLY A 49 0.02 12.20 -3.97
CA GLY A 49 0.59 11.90 -5.28
C GLY A 49 1.88 12.63 -5.63
N THR A 50 2.08 13.83 -5.07
CA THR A 50 3.29 14.65 -5.25
C THR A 50 4.32 14.50 -4.13
N MET A 51 4.03 13.69 -3.11
CA MET A 51 4.93 13.48 -1.97
C MET A 51 6.10 12.57 -2.35
N SER A 52 7.25 12.84 -1.72
CA SER A 52 8.43 12.00 -1.93
C SER A 52 8.28 10.66 -1.19
N PRO A 53 8.47 9.51 -1.87
CA PRO A 53 8.48 8.21 -1.22
C PRO A 53 9.54 8.07 -0.11
N PHE A 54 10.60 8.86 -0.14
CA PHE A 54 11.61 8.92 0.93
C PHE A 54 11.09 9.47 2.26
N GLN A 55 10.05 10.31 2.21
CA GLN A 55 9.51 10.96 3.42
C GLN A 55 8.24 10.26 3.92
N HIS A 56 7.41 9.74 3.02
CA HIS A 56 6.06 9.25 3.35
C HIS A 56 5.80 7.79 2.96
N GLY A 57 6.81 7.10 2.38
CA GLY A 57 6.63 5.76 1.86
C GLY A 57 5.93 5.73 0.49
N GLU A 58 5.40 4.59 0.10
CA GLU A 58 4.70 4.44 -1.17
C GLU A 58 3.37 5.20 -1.19
N VAL A 59 2.97 5.64 -2.38
CA VAL A 59 1.61 6.13 -2.64
C VAL A 59 0.76 4.94 -3.05
N PHE A 60 -0.23 4.59 -2.23
CA PHE A 60 -1.17 3.51 -2.53
C PHE A 60 -2.33 4.03 -3.38
N VAL A 61 -2.80 3.24 -4.35
CA VAL A 61 -3.89 3.64 -5.25
C VAL A 61 -5.08 2.71 -5.07
N THR A 62 -6.27 3.29 -4.89
CA THR A 62 -7.54 2.57 -4.78
C THR A 62 -8.13 2.22 -6.15
N ASP A 63 -9.15 1.34 -6.18
CA ASP A 63 -9.83 0.97 -7.43
C ASP A 63 -10.49 2.19 -8.11
N ASP A 64 -11.02 3.13 -7.34
CA ASP A 64 -11.64 4.37 -7.83
C ASP A 64 -10.64 5.52 -8.10
N GLY A 65 -9.34 5.20 -8.15
CA GLY A 65 -8.27 6.08 -8.59
C GLY A 65 -7.82 7.13 -7.59
N ALA A 66 -8.08 6.95 -6.30
CA ALA A 66 -7.50 7.82 -5.29
C ALA A 66 -6.03 7.46 -5.03
N GLU A 67 -5.16 8.47 -5.03
CA GLU A 67 -3.82 8.38 -4.47
C GLU A 67 -3.92 8.60 -2.96
N THR A 68 -3.39 7.67 -2.17
CA THR A 68 -3.63 7.62 -0.71
C THR A 68 -2.35 7.27 0.04
N ASP A 69 -2.41 7.42 1.37
CA ASP A 69 -1.38 6.94 2.27
C ASP A 69 -1.20 5.41 2.21
N LEU A 70 0.01 4.94 2.47
CA LEU A 70 0.37 3.51 2.44
C LEU A 70 -0.45 2.65 3.43
N ASP A 71 -1.00 3.25 4.47
CA ASP A 71 -1.81 2.53 5.46
C ASP A 71 -3.07 1.90 4.85
N LEU A 72 -3.63 2.49 3.76
CA LEU A 72 -4.77 1.88 3.07
C LEU A 72 -4.40 0.51 2.48
N GLY A 73 -3.15 0.32 2.07
CA GLY A 73 -2.63 -0.99 1.67
C GLY A 73 -2.63 -1.98 2.84
N HIS A 74 -2.28 -1.56 4.05
CA HIS A 74 -2.41 -2.41 5.25
C HIS A 74 -3.87 -2.78 5.49
N TYR A 75 -4.79 -1.83 5.36
CA TYR A 75 -6.21 -2.09 5.57
C TYR A 75 -6.72 -3.18 4.61
N GLU A 76 -6.50 -3.05 3.30
CA GLU A 76 -6.95 -4.03 2.32
C GLU A 76 -6.28 -5.42 2.43
N ARG A 77 -5.11 -5.51 3.07
CA ARG A 77 -4.46 -6.78 3.37
C ARG A 77 -5.05 -7.50 4.58
N PHE A 78 -5.65 -6.76 5.51
CA PHE A 78 -6.17 -7.30 6.76
C PHE A 78 -7.68 -7.61 6.72
N ILE A 79 -8.47 -6.81 6.00
CA ILE A 79 -9.93 -6.99 5.89
C ILE A 79 -10.38 -7.23 4.44
N GLU A 80 -11.60 -7.74 4.29
CA GLU A 80 -12.17 -8.02 2.96
C GLU A 80 -12.71 -6.75 2.27
N THR A 81 -13.04 -5.72 3.05
CA THR A 81 -13.55 -4.45 2.52
C THR A 81 -12.48 -3.73 1.70
N ARG A 82 -12.79 -3.43 0.42
CA ARG A 82 -11.92 -2.62 -0.43
C ARG A 82 -12.04 -1.15 -0.06
N MET A 83 -10.88 -0.48 0.00
CA MET A 83 -10.81 0.96 0.29
C MET A 83 -11.17 1.76 -0.95
N LYS A 84 -11.80 2.91 -0.72
CA LYS A 84 -12.24 3.87 -1.73
C LYS A 84 -11.68 5.25 -1.40
N LYS A 85 -11.82 6.19 -2.32
CA LYS A 85 -11.49 7.60 -2.13
C LYS A 85 -12.07 8.19 -0.82
N ALA A 86 -13.26 7.72 -0.43
CA ALA A 86 -13.92 8.14 0.81
C ALA A 86 -13.27 7.60 2.09
N ASN A 87 -12.26 6.72 1.99
CA ASN A 87 -11.58 6.14 3.14
C ASN A 87 -10.28 6.85 3.53
N ASN A 88 -9.82 7.83 2.73
CA ASN A 88 -8.67 8.65 3.07
C ASN A 88 -8.93 10.11 2.74
N PHE A 89 -8.64 11.01 3.66
CA PHE A 89 -8.67 12.44 3.41
C PHE A 89 -7.66 13.21 4.26
N THR A 90 -7.21 14.31 3.68
CA THR A 90 -6.14 15.15 4.19
C THR A 90 -6.69 16.46 4.72
N THR A 91 -5.92 17.15 5.55
CA THR A 91 -6.21 18.54 5.92
C THR A 91 -6.40 19.43 4.69
N GLY A 92 -5.57 19.24 3.64
CA GLY A 92 -5.68 20.01 2.40
C GLY A 92 -7.05 19.86 1.72
N GLN A 93 -7.58 18.64 1.61
CA GLN A 93 -8.92 18.38 1.05
C GLN A 93 -10.01 19.03 1.89
N ILE A 94 -9.92 18.95 3.22
CA ILE A 94 -10.90 19.55 4.14
C ILE A 94 -10.94 21.07 3.96
N TYR A 95 -9.78 21.73 4.02
CA TYR A 95 -9.72 23.18 3.88
C TYR A 95 -10.14 23.63 2.47
N LYS A 96 -9.73 22.91 1.42
CA LYS A 96 -10.17 23.19 0.05
C LYS A 96 -11.70 23.15 -0.03
N SER A 97 -12.36 22.13 0.51
CA SER A 97 -13.82 22.01 0.52
C SER A 97 -14.49 23.16 1.28
N VAL A 98 -13.95 23.54 2.46
CA VAL A 98 -14.50 24.66 3.24
C VAL A 98 -14.35 25.97 2.51
N LEU A 99 -13.22 26.25 1.88
CA LEU A 99 -12.97 27.48 1.12
C LEU A 99 -13.84 27.55 -0.14
N GLU A 100 -14.04 26.44 -0.85
CA GLU A 100 -14.94 26.38 -2.00
C GLU A 100 -16.40 26.65 -1.59
N LYS A 101 -16.86 26.11 -0.47
CA LYS A 101 -18.19 26.38 0.11
C LYS A 101 -18.35 27.85 0.51
N GLU A 102 -17.31 28.44 1.11
CA GLU A 102 -17.28 29.87 1.45
C GLU A 102 -17.46 30.74 0.19
N ARG A 103 -16.66 30.45 -0.85
CA ARG A 103 -16.74 31.20 -2.12
C ARG A 103 -18.07 31.07 -2.85
N ARG A 104 -18.75 29.91 -2.72
CA ARG A 104 -20.11 29.76 -3.27
C ARG A 104 -21.20 30.45 -2.43
N GLY A 105 -20.87 30.92 -1.21
CA GLY A 105 -21.84 31.55 -0.30
C GLY A 105 -22.66 30.55 0.53
N ASP A 106 -22.26 29.29 0.61
CA ASP A 106 -23.00 28.22 1.30
C ASP A 106 -23.18 28.54 2.81
N TYR A 107 -22.34 29.38 3.38
CA TYR A 107 -22.41 29.79 4.79
C TYR A 107 -23.29 31.01 5.06
N LEU A 108 -23.95 31.57 4.04
CA LEU A 108 -24.94 32.64 4.16
C LEU A 108 -24.43 33.87 4.93
N GLY A 109 -23.18 34.30 4.67
CA GLY A 109 -22.56 35.47 5.29
C GLY A 109 -22.08 35.29 6.73
N LYS A 110 -22.12 34.08 7.28
CA LYS A 110 -21.55 33.77 8.61
C LYS A 110 -20.03 33.82 8.55
N THR A 111 -19.40 34.23 9.66
CA THR A 111 -17.94 34.13 9.82
C THR A 111 -17.52 32.67 9.82
N VAL A 112 -16.70 32.26 8.85
CA VAL A 112 -16.21 30.87 8.73
C VAL A 112 -14.98 30.72 9.63
N GLN A 113 -14.99 29.71 10.48
CA GLN A 113 -13.95 29.44 11.50
C GLN A 113 -13.63 27.94 11.56
N VAL A 114 -12.51 27.58 12.18
CA VAL A 114 -12.15 26.17 12.39
C VAL A 114 -13.27 25.43 13.13
N ILE A 115 -13.76 26.01 14.22
CA ILE A 115 -14.97 25.53 14.92
C ILE A 115 -16.11 26.52 14.62
N PRO A 116 -17.23 26.09 14.05
CA PRO A 116 -17.61 24.70 13.77
C PRO A 116 -17.38 24.23 12.32
N HIS A 117 -16.91 25.10 11.40
CA HIS A 117 -17.01 24.81 9.96
C HIS A 117 -16.02 23.72 9.51
N VAL A 118 -14.74 23.82 9.88
CA VAL A 118 -13.74 22.78 9.55
C VAL A 118 -14.04 21.50 10.32
N THR A 119 -14.39 21.60 11.60
CA THR A 119 -14.72 20.40 12.40
C THR A 119 -15.98 19.68 11.93
N ASN A 120 -16.99 20.41 11.45
CA ASN A 120 -18.18 19.80 10.85
C ASN A 120 -17.82 19.11 9.51
N GLU A 121 -17.01 19.75 8.68
CA GLU A 121 -16.56 19.17 7.42
C GLU A 121 -15.81 17.85 7.64
N ILE A 122 -14.92 17.79 8.62
CA ILE A 122 -14.21 16.56 9.02
C ILE A 122 -15.22 15.47 9.42
N GLN A 123 -16.20 15.80 10.26
CA GLN A 123 -17.24 14.84 10.68
C GLN A 123 -18.06 14.33 9.50
N ASP A 124 -18.38 15.18 8.53
CA ASP A 124 -19.14 14.80 7.33
C ASP A 124 -18.31 13.89 6.41
N PHE A 125 -17.00 14.09 6.31
CA PHE A 125 -16.10 13.18 5.60
C PHE A 125 -16.04 11.81 6.31
N VAL A 126 -15.87 11.77 7.62
CA VAL A 126 -15.88 10.53 8.41
C VAL A 126 -17.19 9.75 8.21
N LYS A 127 -18.33 10.43 8.26
CA LYS A 127 -19.64 9.80 8.03
C LYS A 127 -19.76 9.24 6.61
N ARG A 128 -19.29 9.95 5.59
CA ARG A 128 -19.28 9.47 4.20
C ARG A 128 -18.42 8.22 4.05
N GLY A 129 -17.21 8.19 4.62
CA GLY A 129 -16.34 7.03 4.60
C GLY A 129 -16.93 5.80 5.29
N ALA A 130 -17.79 6.00 6.28
CA ALA A 130 -18.51 4.95 6.97
C ALA A 130 -19.82 4.53 6.28
N GLY A 131 -20.23 5.18 5.18
CA GLY A 131 -21.55 5.01 4.57
C GLY A 131 -22.70 5.32 5.54
N PHE A 132 -22.47 6.23 6.49
CA PHE A 132 -23.41 6.53 7.57
C PHE A 132 -24.76 6.97 7.02
N ASP A 133 -25.85 6.40 7.57
CA ASP A 133 -27.25 6.65 7.14
C ASP A 133 -27.53 6.27 5.67
N THR A 134 -26.73 5.38 5.08
CA THR A 134 -26.98 4.82 3.74
C THR A 134 -27.21 3.30 3.81
N PRO A 135 -27.71 2.67 2.75
CA PRO A 135 -27.81 1.19 2.68
C PRO A 135 -26.43 0.48 2.76
N GLU A 136 -25.35 1.20 2.51
CA GLU A 136 -23.97 0.70 2.54
C GLU A 136 -23.32 0.81 3.91
N ALA A 137 -24.05 1.35 4.92
CA ALA A 137 -23.54 1.56 6.27
C ALA A 137 -22.88 0.30 6.84
N VAL A 138 -21.75 0.50 7.49
CA VAL A 138 -21.02 -0.56 8.21
C VAL A 138 -21.48 -0.64 9.67
N ASP A 139 -21.22 -1.76 10.32
CA ASP A 139 -21.47 -1.92 11.76
C ASP A 139 -20.47 -1.08 12.57
N VAL A 140 -19.19 -1.13 12.18
CA VAL A 140 -18.11 -0.40 12.85
C VAL A 140 -17.21 0.30 11.82
N ALA A 141 -16.99 1.60 12.01
CA ALA A 141 -15.97 2.36 11.30
C ALA A 141 -14.80 2.67 12.24
N ILE A 142 -13.60 2.22 11.88
CA ILE A 142 -12.36 2.54 12.59
C ILE A 142 -11.74 3.76 11.91
N VAL A 143 -11.56 4.83 12.67
CA VAL A 143 -11.04 6.11 12.17
C VAL A 143 -9.65 6.32 12.74
N GLU A 144 -8.65 6.16 11.90
CA GLU A 144 -7.25 6.39 12.28
C GLU A 144 -6.88 7.85 12.07
N ILE A 145 -6.44 8.51 13.13
CA ILE A 145 -5.98 9.89 13.10
C ILE A 145 -4.46 9.90 12.93
N GLY A 146 -4.00 10.42 11.80
CA GLY A 146 -2.58 10.62 11.49
C GLY A 146 -1.93 11.65 12.41
N GLY A 147 -0.60 11.67 12.40
CA GLY A 147 0.19 12.55 13.27
C GLY A 147 0.25 12.06 14.71
N THR A 148 0.70 12.95 15.59
CA THR A 148 0.96 12.69 17.02
C THR A 148 0.08 13.60 17.86
N VAL A 149 -0.52 13.08 18.93
CA VAL A 149 -1.27 13.88 19.90
C VAL A 149 -0.32 14.92 20.52
N GLY A 150 -0.68 16.19 20.41
CA GLY A 150 0.15 17.33 20.77
C GLY A 150 0.66 18.15 19.59
N ASP A 151 0.66 17.58 18.39
CA ASP A 151 1.00 18.30 17.17
C ASP A 151 -0.14 19.27 16.76
N ILE A 152 0.23 20.46 16.33
CA ILE A 152 -0.72 21.52 15.93
C ILE A 152 -1.61 21.05 14.77
N GLU A 153 -1.02 20.34 13.82
CA GLU A 153 -1.67 19.85 12.62
C GLU A 153 -2.82 18.87 12.91
N SER A 154 -2.72 18.11 13.99
CA SER A 154 -3.72 17.10 14.37
C SER A 154 -4.89 17.67 15.18
N LEU A 155 -4.78 18.87 15.72
CA LEU A 155 -5.79 19.46 16.63
C LEU A 155 -7.18 19.56 16.00
N PRO A 156 -7.38 20.02 14.74
CA PRO A 156 -8.73 20.07 14.16
C PRO A 156 -9.41 18.70 14.05
N PHE A 157 -8.64 17.64 13.77
CA PHE A 157 -9.15 16.28 13.73
C PHE A 157 -9.55 15.78 15.12
N LEU A 158 -8.69 15.98 16.12
CA LEU A 158 -8.96 15.58 17.49
C LEU A 158 -10.20 16.29 18.04
N GLU A 159 -10.34 17.59 17.79
CA GLU A 159 -11.52 18.35 18.17
C GLU A 159 -12.78 17.86 17.44
N ALA A 160 -12.69 17.56 16.14
CA ALA A 160 -13.81 17.05 15.37
C ALA A 160 -14.32 15.70 15.90
N VAL A 161 -13.42 14.75 16.21
CA VAL A 161 -13.82 13.43 16.72
C VAL A 161 -14.33 13.51 18.16
N ARG A 162 -13.79 14.43 18.99
CA ARG A 162 -14.33 14.74 20.31
C ARG A 162 -15.79 15.22 20.21
N GLN A 163 -16.06 16.18 19.34
CA GLN A 163 -17.42 16.68 19.10
C GLN A 163 -18.34 15.57 18.53
N MET A 164 -17.82 14.77 17.60
CA MET A 164 -18.56 13.66 17.01
C MET A 164 -18.96 12.62 18.07
N SER A 165 -18.04 12.24 18.95
CA SER A 165 -18.32 11.32 20.07
C SER A 165 -19.44 11.84 20.96
N LEU A 166 -19.44 13.13 21.30
CA LEU A 166 -20.50 13.76 22.08
C LEU A 166 -21.87 13.67 21.37
N ARG A 167 -21.90 13.93 20.05
CA ARG A 167 -23.14 13.89 19.26
C ARG A 167 -23.68 12.45 19.07
N LEU A 168 -22.79 11.47 18.93
CA LEU A 168 -23.15 10.06 18.79
C LEU A 168 -23.76 9.50 20.10
N GLY A 169 -23.39 10.06 21.23
CA GLY A 169 -23.82 9.63 22.55
C GLY A 169 -23.06 8.40 23.06
N PRO A 170 -23.32 7.99 24.31
CA PRO A 170 -22.62 6.90 24.97
C PRO A 170 -22.79 5.58 24.20
N ASN A 171 -21.75 4.75 24.24
CA ASN A 171 -21.66 3.42 23.60
C ASN A 171 -21.74 3.42 22.04
N ASN A 172 -21.55 4.56 21.41
CA ASN A 172 -21.48 4.65 19.95
C ASN A 172 -20.09 5.10 19.46
N ALA A 173 -19.20 5.45 20.37
CA ALA A 173 -17.80 5.78 20.11
C ALA A 173 -16.88 5.14 21.16
N ALA A 174 -15.71 4.70 20.74
CA ALA A 174 -14.62 4.24 21.58
C ALA A 174 -13.31 4.91 21.13
N PHE A 175 -12.40 5.16 22.09
CA PHE A 175 -11.09 5.76 21.83
C PHE A 175 -9.99 4.79 22.19
N VAL A 176 -9.17 4.45 21.19
CA VAL A 176 -7.95 3.63 21.32
C VAL A 176 -6.75 4.55 21.12
N HIS A 177 -5.86 4.61 22.08
CA HIS A 177 -4.68 5.45 21.99
C HIS A 177 -3.40 4.61 21.98
N LEU A 178 -2.62 4.72 20.90
CA LEU A 178 -1.31 4.11 20.79
C LEU A 178 -0.26 4.97 21.47
N SER A 179 0.61 4.32 22.22
CA SER A 179 1.75 4.95 22.90
C SER A 179 2.99 4.07 22.82
N TYR A 180 4.13 4.65 23.12
CA TYR A 180 5.42 3.95 23.13
C TYR A 180 5.96 3.80 24.56
N VAL A 181 6.38 2.58 24.89
CA VAL A 181 7.02 2.22 26.16
C VAL A 181 8.46 1.76 25.86
N PRO A 182 9.42 2.68 25.78
CA PRO A 182 10.79 2.35 25.43
C PRO A 182 11.51 1.52 26.50
N TRP A 183 12.29 0.56 26.04
CA TRP A 183 13.30 -0.09 26.85
C TRP A 183 14.58 0.74 26.88
N ILE A 184 15.05 1.09 28.06
CA ILE A 184 16.31 1.81 28.23
C ILE A 184 17.38 0.82 28.67
N ALA A 185 18.18 0.37 27.71
CA ALA A 185 19.20 -0.67 27.94
C ALA A 185 20.16 -0.35 29.09
N ALA A 186 20.61 0.91 29.20
CA ALA A 186 21.50 1.35 30.28
C ALA A 186 20.87 1.28 31.67
N ALA A 187 19.54 1.38 31.76
CA ALA A 187 18.80 1.31 33.04
C ALA A 187 18.23 -0.10 33.31
N GLY A 188 18.18 -0.96 32.27
CA GLY A 188 17.60 -2.29 32.35
C GLY A 188 16.10 -2.31 32.63
N GLU A 189 15.34 -1.29 32.17
CA GLU A 189 13.91 -1.16 32.46
C GLU A 189 13.11 -0.52 31.36
N LEU A 190 11.81 -0.82 31.32
CA LEU A 190 10.82 -0.14 30.49
C LEU A 190 10.43 1.21 31.13
N LYS A 191 10.30 2.24 30.30
CA LYS A 191 9.94 3.59 30.75
C LYS A 191 8.50 3.94 30.36
N THR A 192 7.64 4.08 31.39
CA THR A 192 6.21 4.38 31.23
C THR A 192 5.90 5.89 31.09
N LYS A 193 6.86 6.77 31.35
CA LYS A 193 6.66 8.23 31.29
C LYS A 193 6.14 8.76 29.96
N PRO A 194 6.66 8.34 28.79
CA PRO A 194 6.12 8.80 27.50
C PRO A 194 4.63 8.51 27.37
N THR A 195 4.19 7.31 27.75
CA THR A 195 2.76 6.92 27.75
C THR A 195 1.92 7.78 28.70
N GLN A 196 2.41 8.04 29.91
CA GLN A 196 1.72 8.90 30.87
C GLN A 196 1.52 10.32 30.31
N HIS A 197 2.55 10.88 29.65
CA HIS A 197 2.50 12.23 29.11
C HIS A 197 1.52 12.33 27.93
N THR A 198 1.56 11.40 26.96
CA THR A 198 0.66 11.46 25.81
C THR A 198 -0.80 11.20 26.20
N ALA A 199 -1.07 10.30 27.15
CA ALA A 199 -2.40 10.09 27.72
C ALA A 199 -2.92 11.35 28.43
N LYS A 200 -2.04 12.09 29.11
CA LYS A 200 -2.37 13.40 29.72
C LYS A 200 -2.72 14.43 28.63
N GLN A 201 -1.90 14.56 27.59
CA GLN A 201 -2.18 15.49 26.48
C GLN A 201 -3.51 15.20 25.81
N LEU A 202 -3.85 13.93 25.58
CA LEU A 202 -5.14 13.53 25.00
C LEU A 202 -6.32 13.98 25.90
N ARG A 203 -6.18 13.83 27.23
CA ARG A 203 -7.20 14.31 28.19
C ARG A 203 -7.32 15.83 28.24
N GLU A 204 -6.23 16.57 28.03
CA GLU A 204 -6.26 18.04 27.95
C GLU A 204 -7.09 18.53 26.76
N ILE A 205 -7.18 17.74 25.68
CA ILE A 205 -8.08 17.99 24.55
C ILE A 205 -9.55 17.61 24.87
N GLY A 206 -9.78 16.91 25.98
CA GLY A 206 -11.11 16.44 26.39
C GLY A 206 -11.47 15.04 25.88
N ILE A 207 -10.47 14.23 25.51
CA ILE A 207 -10.64 12.84 25.10
C ILE A 207 -10.03 11.92 26.17
N GLN A 208 -10.82 11.01 26.70
CA GLN A 208 -10.35 9.91 27.55
C GLN A 208 -10.23 8.65 26.70
N ALA A 209 -9.06 8.04 26.66
CA ALA A 209 -8.89 6.74 26.03
C ALA A 209 -9.64 5.64 26.80
N ASP A 210 -10.34 4.77 26.08
CA ASP A 210 -10.95 3.56 26.62
C ASP A 210 -9.92 2.43 26.69
N VAL A 211 -9.00 2.41 25.71
CA VAL A 211 -7.91 1.43 25.61
C VAL A 211 -6.59 2.15 25.29
N LEU A 212 -5.52 1.73 25.94
CA LEU A 212 -4.15 2.08 25.60
C LEU A 212 -3.45 0.89 24.95
N LEU A 213 -3.02 1.05 23.68
CA LEU A 213 -2.13 0.11 23.02
C LEU A 213 -0.69 0.58 23.25
N CYS A 214 0.04 -0.16 24.05
CA CYS A 214 1.40 0.21 24.47
C CYS A 214 2.42 -0.57 23.65
N ARG A 215 3.02 0.08 22.63
CA ARG A 215 4.08 -0.52 21.83
C ARG A 215 5.40 -0.55 22.60
N ALA A 216 6.08 -1.69 22.53
CA ALA A 216 7.40 -1.92 23.10
C ALA A 216 8.17 -2.92 22.22
N ASP A 217 9.47 -3.09 22.45
CA ASP A 217 10.27 -4.14 21.82
C ASP A 217 10.01 -5.54 22.42
N ARG A 218 9.28 -5.59 23.54
CA ARG A 218 8.98 -6.81 24.31
C ARG A 218 7.65 -6.70 25.06
N PRO A 219 7.07 -7.82 25.54
CA PRO A 219 5.88 -7.77 26.39
C PRO A 219 6.08 -6.88 27.63
N ILE A 220 5.05 -6.10 27.98
CA ILE A 220 5.06 -5.20 29.14
C ILE A 220 4.59 -5.98 30.37
N PRO A 221 5.41 -6.09 31.44
CA PRO A 221 5.02 -6.77 32.66
C PRO A 221 3.80 -6.13 33.36
N SER A 222 3.15 -6.89 34.25
CA SER A 222 1.94 -6.43 34.95
C SER A 222 2.19 -5.20 35.83
N GLU A 223 3.33 -5.09 36.48
CA GLU A 223 3.69 -3.95 37.31
C GLU A 223 3.73 -2.64 36.53
N GLU A 224 4.33 -2.63 35.34
CA GLU A 224 4.34 -1.47 34.45
C GLU A 224 2.96 -1.18 33.87
N ARG A 225 2.15 -2.20 33.59
CA ARG A 225 0.74 -2.02 33.11
C ARG A 225 -0.11 -1.39 34.23
N GLU A 226 0.00 -1.85 35.46
CA GLU A 226 -0.69 -1.27 36.61
C GLU A 226 -0.30 0.22 36.79
N LYS A 227 0.99 0.53 36.70
CA LYS A 227 1.50 1.89 36.74
C LYS A 227 0.95 2.76 35.61
N ILE A 228 0.94 2.27 34.38
CA ILE A 228 0.34 2.98 33.24
C ILE A 228 -1.15 3.22 33.49
N SER A 229 -1.89 2.21 33.91
CA SER A 229 -3.30 2.27 34.27
C SER A 229 -3.59 3.42 35.26
N LEU A 230 -2.89 3.45 36.36
CA LEU A 230 -3.07 4.45 37.41
C LEU A 230 -2.87 5.89 36.89
N PHE A 231 -1.79 6.14 36.13
CA PHE A 231 -1.46 7.49 35.66
C PHE A 231 -2.30 7.94 34.45
N SER A 232 -2.81 6.98 33.65
CA SER A 232 -3.55 7.27 32.43
C SER A 232 -5.06 7.30 32.62
N ASN A 233 -5.55 6.92 33.80
CA ASN A 233 -6.98 6.77 34.09
C ASN A 233 -7.67 5.79 33.09
N VAL A 234 -6.96 4.70 32.76
CA VAL A 234 -7.48 3.59 31.98
C VAL A 234 -7.38 2.35 32.86
N PRO A 235 -8.44 1.53 32.94
CA PRO A 235 -8.37 0.30 33.73
C PRO A 235 -7.23 -0.62 33.27
N GLU A 236 -6.65 -1.42 34.16
CA GLU A 236 -5.50 -2.28 33.85
C GLU A 236 -5.80 -3.22 32.67
N TRP A 237 -7.00 -3.76 32.60
CA TRP A 237 -7.46 -4.60 31.49
C TRP A 237 -7.55 -3.85 30.15
N GLY A 238 -7.58 -2.52 30.16
CA GLY A 238 -7.53 -1.65 28.98
C GLY A 238 -6.11 -1.24 28.58
N VAL A 239 -5.09 -1.64 29.33
CA VAL A 239 -3.67 -1.42 28.99
C VAL A 239 -3.14 -2.67 28.29
N ILE A 240 -3.06 -2.62 26.97
CA ILE A 240 -2.72 -3.74 26.09
C ILE A 240 -1.31 -3.57 25.56
N SER A 241 -0.49 -4.59 25.70
CA SER A 241 0.88 -4.63 25.19
C SER A 241 0.89 -5.04 23.71
N MET A 242 1.59 -4.26 22.88
CA MET A 242 1.84 -4.59 21.48
C MET A 242 3.35 -4.56 21.24
N TRP A 243 3.97 -5.74 21.14
CA TRP A 243 5.42 -5.86 20.95
C TRP A 243 5.81 -6.18 19.53
N ASP A 244 7.09 -5.98 19.22
CA ASP A 244 7.64 -6.24 17.90
C ASP A 244 7.55 -7.74 17.56
N VAL A 245 7.15 -8.04 16.34
CA VAL A 245 6.98 -9.39 15.79
C VAL A 245 7.69 -9.51 14.44
N ASP A 246 8.03 -10.72 14.08
CA ASP A 246 8.69 -11.05 12.80
C ASP A 246 7.76 -10.95 11.58
N THR A 247 6.44 -11.12 11.81
CA THR A 247 5.41 -10.88 10.79
C THR A 247 4.22 -10.13 11.38
N ILE A 248 3.73 -9.11 10.65
CA ILE A 248 2.58 -8.31 11.07
C ILE A 248 1.29 -9.13 11.22
N TYR A 249 1.22 -10.30 10.60
CA TYR A 249 0.06 -11.21 10.65
C TYR A 249 -0.11 -11.91 12.00
N LYS A 250 0.86 -11.81 12.91
CA LYS A 250 0.73 -12.24 14.33
C LYS A 250 -0.02 -11.23 15.20
N VAL A 251 -0.07 -9.96 14.78
CA VAL A 251 -0.63 -8.88 15.62
C VAL A 251 -2.12 -9.10 15.96
N PRO A 252 -3.01 -9.54 15.04
CA PRO A 252 -4.40 -9.83 15.41
C PRO A 252 -4.52 -10.85 16.56
N ARG A 253 -3.77 -11.96 16.51
CA ARG A 253 -3.76 -12.98 17.57
C ARG A 253 -3.26 -12.39 18.88
N MET A 254 -2.15 -11.67 18.86
CA MET A 254 -1.56 -11.02 20.04
C MET A 254 -2.55 -10.08 20.74
N LEU A 255 -3.30 -9.29 19.99
CA LEU A 255 -4.28 -8.34 20.53
C LEU A 255 -5.54 -9.05 21.05
N HIS A 256 -5.98 -10.11 20.35
CA HIS A 256 -7.12 -10.94 20.76
C HIS A 256 -6.87 -11.64 22.10
N GLU A 257 -5.70 -12.25 22.28
CA GLU A 257 -5.33 -12.96 23.51
C GLU A 257 -5.31 -12.03 24.74
N GLN A 258 -5.13 -10.73 24.54
CA GLN A 258 -5.23 -9.71 25.60
C GLN A 258 -6.64 -9.09 25.69
N GLY A 259 -7.61 -9.57 24.89
CA GLY A 259 -9.03 -9.21 24.98
C GLY A 259 -9.44 -7.93 24.28
N LEU A 260 -8.62 -7.34 23.39
CA LEU A 260 -8.91 -6.05 22.75
C LEU A 260 -10.27 -6.01 22.07
N ASP A 261 -10.58 -7.01 21.25
CA ASP A 261 -11.83 -7.07 20.50
C ASP A 261 -13.06 -7.24 21.40
N GLY A 262 -12.93 -8.01 22.49
CA GLY A 262 -13.95 -8.11 23.53
C GLY A 262 -14.23 -6.77 24.18
N LEU A 263 -13.17 -6.06 24.61
CA LEU A 263 -13.28 -4.73 25.23
C LEU A 263 -14.00 -3.70 24.34
N ILE A 264 -13.67 -3.69 23.05
CA ILE A 264 -14.33 -2.80 22.09
C ILE A 264 -15.80 -3.19 21.88
N CYS A 265 -16.10 -4.48 21.75
CA CYS A 265 -17.47 -4.96 21.65
C CYS A 265 -18.31 -4.59 22.89
N ASP A 266 -17.78 -4.78 24.08
CA ASP A 266 -18.45 -4.42 25.33
C ASP A 266 -18.68 -2.91 25.43
N LYS A 267 -17.68 -2.10 25.13
CA LYS A 267 -17.77 -0.63 25.14
C LYS A 267 -18.85 -0.13 24.17
N LEU A 268 -18.91 -0.71 22.98
CA LEU A 268 -19.86 -0.33 21.93
C LEU A 268 -21.21 -1.08 22.02
N ARG A 269 -21.36 -1.98 23.01
CA ARG A 269 -22.53 -2.86 23.18
C ARG A 269 -22.87 -3.65 21.93
N LEU A 270 -21.85 -4.24 21.32
CA LEU A 270 -21.99 -5.11 20.15
C LEU A 270 -22.17 -6.56 20.63
N ASN A 271 -23.28 -7.16 20.25
CA ASN A 271 -23.53 -8.57 20.55
C ASN A 271 -23.03 -9.43 19.38
N THR A 272 -21.88 -10.05 19.53
CA THR A 272 -21.19 -10.81 18.48
C THR A 272 -20.74 -12.18 19.00
N PRO A 273 -20.57 -13.19 18.13
CA PRO A 273 -19.85 -14.41 18.50
C PRO A 273 -18.39 -14.11 18.85
N PRO A 274 -17.68 -15.05 19.47
CA PRO A 274 -16.22 -14.97 19.62
C PRO A 274 -15.51 -14.86 18.28
N ALA A 275 -14.34 -14.21 18.27
CA ALA A 275 -13.52 -14.08 17.06
C ALA A 275 -13.04 -15.47 16.57
N ASN A 276 -13.16 -15.71 15.28
CA ASN A 276 -12.62 -16.90 14.61
C ASN A 276 -11.31 -16.55 13.90
N LEU A 277 -10.19 -16.88 14.51
CA LEU A 277 -8.86 -16.56 14.00
C LEU A 277 -8.15 -17.72 13.31
N LYS A 278 -8.86 -18.83 13.02
CA LYS A 278 -8.25 -20.00 12.37
C LYS A 278 -7.50 -19.63 11.09
N ARG A 279 -8.09 -18.79 10.23
CA ARG A 279 -7.49 -18.33 8.97
C ARG A 279 -6.18 -17.56 9.20
N TRP A 280 -6.10 -16.78 10.29
CA TRP A 280 -4.89 -16.06 10.70
C TRP A 280 -3.82 -17.00 11.21
N ASP A 281 -4.19 -18.01 12.02
CA ASP A 281 -3.27 -19.02 12.54
C ASP A 281 -2.66 -19.86 11.42
N ASP A 282 -3.50 -20.29 10.46
CA ASP A 282 -3.05 -21.02 9.27
C ASP A 282 -2.04 -20.18 8.46
N LEU A 283 -2.30 -18.88 8.26
CA LEU A 283 -1.41 -17.95 7.55
C LEU A 283 -0.06 -17.78 8.26
N VAL A 284 -0.07 -17.60 9.57
CA VAL A 284 1.15 -17.49 10.38
C VAL A 284 1.95 -18.79 10.30
N HIS A 285 1.29 -19.93 10.39
CA HIS A 285 1.95 -21.24 10.28
C HIS A 285 2.68 -21.42 8.94
N GLU A 286 2.04 -21.08 7.81
CA GLU A 286 2.67 -21.14 6.48
C GLU A 286 3.87 -20.17 6.36
N THR A 287 3.78 -19.01 7.00
CA THR A 287 4.88 -18.03 7.01
C THR A 287 6.10 -18.54 7.80
N GLU A 288 5.88 -19.24 8.90
CA GLU A 288 6.94 -19.73 9.78
C GLU A 288 7.59 -21.04 9.30
N HIS A 289 6.92 -21.81 8.44
CA HIS A 289 7.35 -23.13 8.01
C HIS A 289 7.55 -23.25 6.49
N PRO A 290 8.35 -22.36 5.86
CA PRO A 290 8.62 -22.43 4.43
C PRO A 290 9.44 -23.71 4.10
N LYS A 291 9.10 -24.40 3.01
CA LYS A 291 9.81 -25.60 2.54
C LYS A 291 11.02 -25.26 1.67
N ASN A 292 11.00 -24.09 1.05
CA ASN A 292 12.00 -23.63 0.10
C ASN A 292 12.42 -22.20 0.42
N GLN A 293 13.45 -21.72 -0.26
CA GLN A 293 13.88 -20.34 -0.22
C GLN A 293 14.24 -19.87 -1.62
N VAL A 294 13.87 -18.66 -1.98
CA VAL A 294 14.13 -18.05 -3.28
C VAL A 294 14.70 -16.64 -3.09
N HIS A 295 15.68 -16.27 -3.90
CA HIS A 295 16.38 -15.00 -3.83
C HIS A 295 15.97 -14.10 -5.01
N ILE A 296 15.38 -12.96 -4.73
CA ILE A 296 14.90 -11.98 -5.71
C ILE A 296 15.74 -10.70 -5.63
N ALA A 297 16.32 -10.31 -6.77
CA ALA A 297 16.92 -8.99 -6.94
C ALA A 297 15.83 -7.97 -7.25
N MET A 298 15.57 -7.03 -6.35
CA MET A 298 14.73 -5.86 -6.61
C MET A 298 15.61 -4.69 -7.07
N VAL A 299 15.62 -4.44 -8.38
CA VAL A 299 16.47 -3.40 -8.99
C VAL A 299 15.71 -2.08 -9.02
N GLY A 300 15.93 -1.26 -8.03
CA GLY A 300 15.24 0.00 -7.81
C GLY A 300 16.16 1.18 -7.52
N LYS A 301 15.56 2.31 -7.16
CA LYS A 301 16.29 3.54 -6.79
C LYS A 301 16.01 4.03 -5.36
N TYR A 302 15.10 3.38 -4.63
CA TYR A 302 14.72 3.71 -3.25
C TYR A 302 15.12 2.58 -2.29
N VAL A 303 16.37 2.12 -2.44
CA VAL A 303 16.86 0.88 -1.79
C VAL A 303 17.07 1.01 -0.28
N ASP A 304 17.23 2.24 0.22
CA ASP A 304 17.50 2.51 1.63
C ASP A 304 16.22 2.62 2.48
N LEU A 305 15.04 2.63 1.86
CA LEU A 305 13.76 2.81 2.55
C LEU A 305 12.75 1.71 2.14
N SER A 306 12.56 0.72 3.00
CA SER A 306 11.67 -0.42 2.76
C SER A 306 10.20 -0.02 2.52
N ASP A 307 9.75 1.10 3.11
CA ASP A 307 8.39 1.59 2.98
C ASP A 307 8.08 2.20 1.60
N SER A 308 9.11 2.54 0.81
CA SER A 308 8.93 2.96 -0.59
C SER A 308 8.42 1.84 -1.51
N TYR A 309 8.56 0.59 -1.11
CA TYR A 309 8.13 -0.61 -1.84
C TYR A 309 7.27 -1.53 -0.96
N LYS A 310 6.47 -0.96 -0.06
CA LYS A 310 5.74 -1.72 0.96
C LYS A 310 4.81 -2.76 0.36
N SER A 311 3.92 -2.36 -0.54
CA SER A 311 2.98 -3.27 -1.19
C SER A 311 3.69 -4.32 -2.03
N LEU A 312 4.78 -3.96 -2.69
CA LEU A 312 5.58 -4.88 -3.49
C LEU A 312 6.26 -5.95 -2.63
N ASN A 313 6.85 -5.54 -1.50
CA ASN A 313 7.42 -6.45 -0.53
C ASN A 313 6.39 -7.44 0.02
N GLU A 314 5.20 -6.94 0.37
CA GLU A 314 4.11 -7.79 0.85
C GLU A 314 3.62 -8.74 -0.26
N ALA A 315 3.47 -8.25 -1.51
CA ALA A 315 3.05 -9.10 -2.63
C ALA A 315 4.02 -10.26 -2.90
N LEU A 316 5.33 -10.02 -2.81
CA LEU A 316 6.35 -11.06 -2.92
C LEU A 316 6.28 -12.05 -1.75
N ARG A 317 6.07 -11.58 -0.51
CA ARG A 317 5.88 -12.44 0.67
C ARG A 317 4.61 -13.28 0.56
N HIS A 318 3.49 -12.69 0.14
CA HIS A 318 2.24 -13.43 -0.11
C HIS A 318 2.45 -14.54 -1.13
N ALA A 319 3.12 -14.23 -2.25
CA ALA A 319 3.45 -15.24 -3.26
C ALA A 319 4.37 -16.34 -2.69
N GLY A 320 5.30 -15.99 -1.80
CA GLY A 320 6.12 -16.94 -1.06
C GLY A 320 5.28 -17.90 -0.23
N MET A 321 4.31 -17.40 0.55
CA MET A 321 3.39 -18.22 1.34
C MET A 321 2.65 -19.24 0.47
N HIS A 322 2.09 -18.81 -0.66
CA HIS A 322 1.34 -19.67 -1.58
C HIS A 322 2.22 -20.65 -2.38
N ASN A 323 3.54 -20.43 -2.43
CA ASN A 323 4.52 -21.36 -3.01
C ASN A 323 5.33 -22.10 -1.94
N HIS A 324 4.95 -22.03 -0.66
CA HIS A 324 5.67 -22.63 0.47
C HIS A 324 7.16 -22.26 0.49
N ALA A 325 7.49 -21.01 0.15
CA ALA A 325 8.85 -20.53 0.01
C ALA A 325 9.09 -19.24 0.79
N LYS A 326 10.24 -19.15 1.46
CA LYS A 326 10.74 -17.89 2.00
C LYS A 326 11.33 -17.07 0.85
N VAL A 327 10.75 -15.90 0.58
CA VAL A 327 11.29 -14.96 -0.39
C VAL A 327 12.29 -14.04 0.29
N VAL A 328 13.53 -14.10 -0.14
CA VAL A 328 14.61 -13.21 0.29
C VAL A 328 14.78 -12.12 -0.76
N ILE A 329 14.44 -10.89 -0.39
CA ILE A 329 14.51 -9.73 -1.28
C ILE A 329 15.83 -9.02 -1.01
N GLU A 330 16.67 -8.86 -2.04
CA GLU A 330 17.87 -8.03 -1.98
C GLU A 330 17.66 -6.81 -2.89
N TYR A 331 17.76 -5.63 -2.29
CA TYR A 331 17.60 -4.37 -3.00
C TYR A 331 18.92 -4.02 -3.69
N ILE A 332 18.83 -3.78 -5.00
CA ILE A 332 19.96 -3.42 -5.84
C ILE A 332 19.76 -2.00 -6.33
N ASP A 333 20.64 -1.09 -5.95
CA ASP A 333 20.64 0.25 -6.50
C ASP A 333 20.92 0.20 -8.01
N SER A 334 19.93 0.65 -8.78
CA SER A 334 20.03 0.65 -10.24
C SER A 334 21.15 1.56 -10.77
N GLU A 335 21.55 2.61 -10.06
CA GLU A 335 22.68 3.47 -10.47
C GLU A 335 24.02 2.74 -10.40
N SER A 336 24.12 1.69 -9.60
CA SER A 336 25.32 0.87 -9.45
C SER A 336 25.44 -0.25 -10.49
N LEU A 337 24.43 -0.43 -11.36
CA LEU A 337 24.43 -1.44 -12.43
C LEU A 337 24.92 -0.85 -13.74
N THR A 338 26.04 -1.40 -14.22
CA THR A 338 26.61 -1.15 -15.53
C THR A 338 26.84 -2.47 -16.27
N VAL A 339 27.28 -2.43 -17.52
CA VAL A 339 27.62 -3.63 -18.30
C VAL A 339 28.70 -4.47 -17.56
N GLU A 340 29.64 -3.82 -16.86
CA GLU A 340 30.74 -4.48 -16.11
C GLU A 340 30.22 -5.09 -14.79
N THR A 341 29.25 -4.50 -14.13
CA THR A 341 28.80 -4.90 -12.79
C THR A 341 27.54 -5.75 -12.79
N VAL A 342 26.83 -5.85 -13.91
CA VAL A 342 25.54 -6.55 -14.02
C VAL A 342 25.63 -8.05 -13.72
N SER A 343 26.82 -8.66 -13.90
CA SER A 343 27.09 -10.07 -13.60
C SER A 343 26.82 -10.45 -12.14
N ARG A 344 26.81 -9.47 -11.22
CA ARG A 344 26.42 -9.71 -9.82
C ARG A 344 24.98 -10.19 -9.65
N LEU A 345 24.14 -10.04 -10.69
CA LEU A 345 22.77 -10.56 -10.70
C LEU A 345 22.70 -12.08 -10.87
N ALA A 346 23.80 -12.75 -11.21
CA ALA A 346 23.86 -14.21 -11.42
C ALA A 346 23.52 -15.07 -10.18
N LYS A 347 23.56 -14.47 -8.99
CA LYS A 347 23.25 -15.18 -7.74
C LYS A 347 21.74 -15.25 -7.43
N PHE A 348 20.91 -14.51 -8.16
CA PHE A 348 19.48 -14.42 -7.91
C PHE A 348 18.68 -15.40 -8.76
N ASP A 349 17.56 -15.84 -8.21
CA ASP A 349 16.63 -16.76 -8.85
C ASP A 349 15.58 -16.01 -9.70
N GLY A 350 15.43 -14.71 -9.49
CA GLY A 350 14.56 -13.82 -10.24
C GLY A 350 14.99 -12.36 -10.12
N ILE A 351 14.66 -11.57 -11.13
CA ILE A 351 14.93 -10.13 -11.20
C ILE A 351 13.61 -9.39 -11.32
N LEU A 352 13.37 -8.44 -10.42
CA LEU A 352 12.19 -7.58 -10.42
C LEU A 352 12.63 -6.12 -10.58
N VAL A 353 12.04 -5.42 -11.55
CA VAL A 353 12.23 -3.98 -11.74
C VAL A 353 10.91 -3.27 -11.41
N PRO A 354 10.86 -2.53 -10.29
CA PRO A 354 9.65 -1.87 -9.82
C PRO A 354 9.31 -0.61 -10.61
N GLY A 355 8.10 -0.10 -10.37
CA GLY A 355 7.66 1.22 -10.81
C GLY A 355 8.54 2.36 -10.31
N GLY A 356 8.35 3.55 -10.88
CA GLY A 356 9.04 4.77 -10.51
C GLY A 356 8.93 5.83 -11.59
N PHE A 357 9.42 7.04 -11.31
CA PHE A 357 9.41 8.18 -12.22
C PHE A 357 10.81 8.78 -12.35
N GLY A 358 11.08 9.46 -13.48
CA GLY A 358 12.28 10.22 -13.74
C GLY A 358 13.50 9.40 -14.15
N VAL A 359 14.52 10.08 -14.65
CA VAL A 359 15.67 9.53 -15.38
C VAL A 359 16.68 8.77 -14.51
N ARG A 360 16.70 8.99 -13.20
CA ARG A 360 17.71 8.42 -12.30
C ARG A 360 17.69 6.88 -12.32
N GLY A 361 18.84 6.25 -12.59
CA GLY A 361 19.02 4.79 -12.55
C GLY A 361 18.35 4.02 -13.69
N VAL A 362 17.85 4.69 -14.74
CA VAL A 362 17.13 4.04 -15.86
C VAL A 362 18.06 3.09 -16.64
N GLU A 363 19.28 3.51 -16.99
CA GLU A 363 20.21 2.67 -17.75
C GLU A 363 20.60 1.40 -16.99
N GLY A 364 20.77 1.47 -15.66
CA GLY A 364 21.01 0.28 -14.85
C GLY A 364 19.81 -0.69 -14.82
N LYS A 365 18.58 -0.17 -14.86
CA LYS A 365 17.37 -1.01 -15.00
C LYS A 365 17.30 -1.66 -16.37
N ILE A 366 17.68 -0.95 -17.44
CA ILE A 366 17.79 -1.49 -18.80
C ILE A 366 18.87 -2.60 -18.83
N CYS A 367 20.02 -2.39 -18.19
CA CYS A 367 21.06 -3.42 -18.04
C CYS A 367 20.52 -4.66 -17.30
N ALA A 368 19.72 -4.49 -16.26
CA ALA A 368 19.13 -5.62 -15.52
C ALA A 368 18.10 -6.38 -16.38
N ALA A 369 17.26 -5.68 -17.12
CA ALA A 369 16.28 -6.28 -18.04
C ALA A 369 16.99 -7.07 -19.16
N ARG A 370 18.07 -6.52 -19.72
CA ARG A 370 18.92 -7.19 -20.70
C ARG A 370 19.57 -8.45 -20.12
N TYR A 371 20.16 -8.34 -18.94
CA TYR A 371 20.78 -9.47 -18.26
C TYR A 371 19.76 -10.60 -18.05
N ALA A 372 18.57 -10.29 -17.56
CA ALA A 372 17.51 -11.26 -17.36
C ALA A 372 17.14 -11.97 -18.67
N ARG A 373 16.93 -11.22 -19.76
CA ARG A 373 16.59 -11.75 -21.08
C ARG A 373 17.68 -12.67 -21.64
N GLU A 374 18.93 -12.23 -21.63
CA GLU A 374 20.05 -12.98 -22.23
C GLU A 374 20.42 -14.23 -21.42
N ASN A 375 20.29 -14.18 -20.09
CA ASN A 375 20.63 -15.29 -19.17
C ASN A 375 19.42 -16.13 -18.76
N LYS A 376 18.22 -15.84 -19.31
CA LYS A 376 16.96 -16.56 -19.03
C LYS A 376 16.58 -16.60 -17.56
N VAL A 377 16.96 -15.56 -16.80
CA VAL A 377 16.53 -15.37 -15.41
C VAL A 377 15.10 -14.84 -15.39
N PRO A 378 14.17 -15.44 -14.63
CA PRO A 378 12.81 -14.92 -14.50
C PRO A 378 12.77 -13.41 -14.23
N TYR A 379 12.03 -12.67 -15.06
CA TYR A 379 11.96 -11.21 -15.03
C TYR A 379 10.53 -10.73 -14.84
N LEU A 380 10.32 -9.85 -13.86
CA LEU A 380 9.07 -9.11 -13.68
C LEU A 380 9.35 -7.61 -13.72
N GLY A 381 8.80 -6.92 -14.72
CA GLY A 381 8.84 -5.47 -14.85
C GLY A 381 7.48 -4.85 -14.54
N ILE A 382 7.41 -3.95 -13.55
CA ILE A 382 6.15 -3.30 -13.13
C ILE A 382 6.21 -1.83 -13.52
N CYS A 383 5.20 -1.33 -14.23
CA CYS A 383 5.04 0.06 -14.66
C CYS A 383 6.32 0.53 -15.41
N LEU A 384 7.18 1.34 -14.79
CA LEU A 384 8.48 1.69 -15.35
C LEU A 384 9.32 0.44 -15.71
N GLY A 385 9.19 -0.65 -14.97
CA GLY A 385 9.87 -1.91 -15.25
C GLY A 385 9.47 -2.53 -16.60
N MET A 386 8.20 -2.45 -16.99
CA MET A 386 7.74 -2.83 -18.33
C MET A 386 8.32 -1.88 -19.39
N GLN A 387 8.32 -0.59 -19.10
CA GLN A 387 8.80 0.42 -20.04
C GLN A 387 10.30 0.25 -20.35
N VAL A 388 11.14 0.02 -19.33
CA VAL A 388 12.58 -0.22 -19.53
C VAL A 388 12.84 -1.56 -20.25
N ALA A 389 12.02 -2.60 -20.01
CA ALA A 389 12.09 -3.85 -20.76
C ALA A 389 11.75 -3.65 -22.25
N THR A 390 10.77 -2.81 -22.54
CA THR A 390 10.39 -2.44 -23.93
C THR A 390 11.49 -1.64 -24.61
N ILE A 391 12.11 -0.68 -23.90
CA ILE A 391 13.26 0.10 -24.39
C ILE A 391 14.46 -0.82 -24.66
N GLU A 392 14.75 -1.72 -23.71
CA GLU A 392 15.83 -2.71 -23.87
C GLU A 392 15.63 -3.56 -25.13
N PHE A 393 14.43 -4.13 -25.28
CA PHE A 393 14.09 -4.96 -26.43
C PHE A 393 14.17 -4.17 -27.74
N ALA A 394 13.68 -2.95 -27.77
CA ALA A 394 13.78 -2.06 -28.92
C ALA A 394 15.23 -1.81 -29.33
N ARG A 395 16.11 -1.50 -28.38
CA ARG A 395 17.53 -1.23 -28.66
C ARG A 395 18.31 -2.45 -29.13
N HIS A 396 18.15 -3.58 -28.45
CA HIS A 396 19.07 -4.72 -28.59
C HIS A 396 18.51 -5.88 -29.43
N VAL A 397 17.18 -5.93 -29.64
CA VAL A 397 16.54 -6.98 -30.45
C VAL A 397 15.90 -6.41 -31.72
N ALA A 398 15.12 -5.32 -31.61
CA ALA A 398 14.48 -4.71 -32.76
C ALA A 398 15.42 -3.76 -33.56
N GLY A 399 16.64 -3.50 -33.09
CA GLY A 399 17.64 -2.70 -33.79
C GLY A 399 17.36 -1.19 -33.85
N LEU A 400 16.44 -0.70 -33.00
CA LEU A 400 16.12 0.72 -32.89
C LEU A 400 17.15 1.41 -31.98
N LYS A 401 18.28 1.78 -32.56
CA LYS A 401 19.35 2.48 -31.83
C LYS A 401 18.80 3.69 -31.11
N ASP A 402 19.24 3.89 -29.86
CA ASP A 402 18.89 5.03 -29.01
C ASP A 402 17.37 5.15 -28.72
N ALA A 403 16.60 4.07 -28.89
CA ALA A 403 15.21 4.01 -28.48
C ALA A 403 15.09 4.35 -26.99
N ASN A 404 14.11 5.20 -26.62
CA ASN A 404 13.97 5.69 -25.27
C ASN A 404 12.51 6.06 -24.94
N SER A 405 12.29 6.54 -23.72
CA SER A 405 11.07 7.24 -23.31
C SER A 405 11.24 8.75 -23.50
N THR A 406 10.18 9.44 -23.92
CA THR A 406 10.16 10.91 -23.91
C THR A 406 10.18 11.51 -22.49
N GLU A 407 9.98 10.71 -21.45
CA GLU A 407 10.23 11.10 -20.06
C GLU A 407 11.72 11.33 -19.77
N PHE A 408 12.59 10.53 -20.40
CA PHE A 408 14.03 10.54 -20.11
C PHE A 408 14.82 11.34 -21.14
N ASP A 409 14.39 11.28 -22.40
CA ASP A 409 14.98 12.02 -23.52
C ASP A 409 13.88 12.46 -24.48
N GLN A 410 13.54 13.75 -24.42
CA GLN A 410 12.53 14.36 -25.30
C GLN A 410 12.95 14.38 -26.77
N GLN A 411 14.24 14.21 -27.09
CA GLN A 411 14.78 14.26 -28.44
C GLN A 411 15.14 12.86 -28.97
N THR A 412 14.76 11.80 -28.27
CA THR A 412 15.06 10.42 -28.73
C THR A 412 14.57 10.19 -30.16
N PRO A 413 15.39 9.59 -31.05
CA PRO A 413 14.98 9.30 -32.43
C PRO A 413 13.89 8.22 -32.50
N HIS A 414 13.77 7.40 -31.45
CA HIS A 414 12.79 6.32 -31.36
C HIS A 414 12.05 6.37 -30.01
N PRO A 415 11.01 7.21 -29.88
CA PRO A 415 10.21 7.31 -28.64
C PRO A 415 9.28 6.11 -28.50
N VAL A 416 9.84 4.94 -28.16
CA VAL A 416 9.08 3.68 -27.98
C VAL A 416 8.18 3.72 -26.76
N ILE A 417 8.49 4.61 -25.80
CA ILE A 417 7.63 5.00 -24.69
C ILE A 417 7.39 6.49 -24.79
N ALA A 418 6.12 6.91 -24.75
CA ALA A 418 5.75 8.31 -24.95
C ALA A 418 4.59 8.74 -24.05
N LEU A 419 4.46 10.05 -23.84
CA LEU A 419 3.29 10.63 -23.19
C LEU A 419 2.06 10.41 -24.08
N ILE A 420 0.97 9.92 -23.50
CA ILE A 420 -0.32 9.92 -24.18
C ILE A 420 -0.86 11.34 -24.21
N THR A 421 -1.15 11.85 -25.39
CA THR A 421 -1.67 13.22 -25.58
C THR A 421 -3.19 13.29 -25.40
N GLU A 422 -3.92 12.21 -25.70
CA GLU A 422 -5.39 12.16 -25.58
C GLU A 422 -5.84 10.78 -25.08
N TRP A 423 -6.79 10.76 -24.13
CA TRP A 423 -7.48 9.53 -23.71
C TRP A 423 -8.92 9.83 -23.31
N LYS A 424 -9.78 8.80 -23.34
CA LYS A 424 -11.15 8.88 -22.83
C LYS A 424 -11.23 8.32 -21.42
N ASP A 425 -11.82 9.09 -20.50
CA ASP A 425 -12.20 8.59 -19.17
C ASP A 425 -13.44 7.69 -19.25
N ASP A 426 -13.75 6.99 -18.16
CA ASP A 426 -14.89 6.08 -18.04
C ASP A 426 -16.25 6.76 -18.29
N ASP A 427 -16.35 8.07 -18.07
CA ASP A 427 -17.53 8.89 -18.36
C ASP A 427 -17.62 9.33 -19.83
N GLY A 428 -16.64 8.97 -20.67
CA GLY A 428 -16.57 9.34 -22.08
C GLY A 428 -15.95 10.71 -22.37
N THR A 429 -15.47 11.42 -21.35
CA THR A 429 -14.81 12.70 -21.50
C THR A 429 -13.41 12.51 -22.10
N ILE A 430 -13.11 13.27 -23.17
CA ILE A 430 -11.76 13.31 -23.75
C ILE A 430 -10.90 14.23 -22.91
N LYS A 431 -9.84 13.68 -22.32
CA LYS A 431 -8.79 14.45 -21.63
C LYS A 431 -7.58 14.59 -22.55
N THR A 432 -7.02 15.79 -22.60
CA THR A 432 -5.78 16.09 -23.34
C THR A 432 -4.64 16.37 -22.37
N ARG A 433 -3.44 15.93 -22.73
CA ARG A 433 -2.20 16.24 -22.02
C ARG A 433 -1.24 17.01 -22.92
N ASP A 434 -0.57 17.97 -22.30
CA ASP A 434 0.61 18.60 -22.86
C ASP A 434 1.74 18.60 -21.82
N ALA A 435 2.91 19.06 -22.24
CA ALA A 435 4.09 19.12 -21.35
C ALA A 435 3.94 20.14 -20.19
N GLN A 436 2.89 20.96 -20.20
CA GLN A 436 2.59 21.99 -19.21
C GLN A 436 1.40 21.64 -18.32
N SER A 437 0.76 20.49 -18.55
CA SER A 437 -0.37 20.01 -17.74
C SER A 437 0.04 19.76 -16.30
N ASP A 438 -0.87 20.05 -15.36
CA ASP A 438 -0.65 19.90 -13.92
C ASP A 438 -0.22 18.46 -13.57
N LEU A 439 0.90 18.33 -12.87
CA LEU A 439 1.50 17.05 -12.53
C LEU A 439 0.59 16.16 -11.68
N GLY A 440 -0.30 16.73 -10.87
CA GLY A 440 -1.23 15.98 -10.01
C GLY A 440 -2.50 15.46 -10.71
N GLY A 441 -2.86 15.99 -11.90
CA GLY A 441 -4.16 15.74 -12.54
C GLY A 441 -4.12 14.90 -13.83
N THR A 442 -2.96 14.39 -14.26
CA THR A 442 -2.75 13.85 -15.61
C THR A 442 -2.32 12.38 -15.68
N MET A 443 -2.37 11.64 -14.57
CA MET A 443 -2.05 10.21 -14.54
C MET A 443 -3.27 9.34 -14.87
N ARG A 444 -3.05 8.20 -15.51
CA ARG A 444 -3.99 7.10 -15.46
C ARG A 444 -3.95 6.51 -14.05
N LEU A 445 -5.10 6.53 -13.39
CA LEU A 445 -5.24 6.13 -11.99
C LEU A 445 -6.39 5.13 -11.82
N GLY A 446 -6.24 4.22 -10.85
CA GLY A 446 -7.29 3.30 -10.46
C GLY A 446 -7.39 2.04 -11.32
N ALA A 447 -8.44 1.26 -11.07
CA ALA A 447 -8.65 -0.02 -11.72
C ALA A 447 -9.13 0.15 -13.15
N GLN A 448 -8.47 -0.54 -14.09
CA GLN A 448 -8.87 -0.60 -15.49
C GLN A 448 -8.80 -2.03 -15.99
N SER A 449 -9.73 -2.37 -16.90
CA SER A 449 -9.84 -3.71 -17.47
C SER A 449 -9.20 -3.76 -18.84
N SER A 450 -8.50 -4.86 -19.11
CA SER A 450 -7.79 -5.12 -20.36
C SER A 450 -8.05 -6.54 -20.84
N ASP A 451 -8.16 -6.70 -22.16
CA ASP A 451 -8.32 -7.98 -22.80
C ASP A 451 -6.97 -8.68 -22.96
N VAL A 452 -6.91 -9.95 -22.58
CA VAL A 452 -5.70 -10.76 -22.63
C VAL A 452 -5.73 -11.70 -23.82
N ALA A 453 -4.66 -11.68 -24.63
CA ALA A 453 -4.53 -12.50 -25.82
C ALA A 453 -4.38 -13.99 -25.46
N LYS A 454 -5.12 -14.84 -26.16
CA LYS A 454 -5.04 -16.31 -26.00
C LYS A 454 -3.64 -16.84 -26.34
N ASP A 455 -3.32 -17.99 -25.78
CA ASP A 455 -2.06 -18.70 -26.03
C ASP A 455 -0.81 -17.93 -25.57
N THR A 456 -0.97 -17.03 -24.60
CA THR A 456 0.11 -16.26 -23.96
C THR A 456 0.33 -16.72 -22.51
N LEU A 457 1.50 -16.41 -21.95
CA LEU A 457 1.77 -16.65 -20.53
C LEU A 457 0.81 -15.83 -19.65
N ALA A 458 0.56 -14.58 -20.02
CA ALA A 458 -0.43 -13.73 -19.34
C ALA A 458 -1.83 -14.37 -19.32
N HIS A 459 -2.26 -14.99 -20.43
CA HIS A 459 -3.55 -15.69 -20.48
C HIS A 459 -3.60 -16.90 -19.53
N SER A 460 -2.51 -17.61 -19.37
CA SER A 460 -2.43 -18.73 -18.40
C SER A 460 -2.53 -18.25 -16.94
N ILE A 461 -2.18 -16.99 -16.66
CA ILE A 461 -2.18 -16.38 -15.32
C ILE A 461 -3.53 -15.72 -15.01
N TYR A 462 -4.09 -14.95 -15.96
CA TYR A 462 -5.25 -14.09 -15.73
C TYR A 462 -6.53 -14.56 -16.43
N GLY A 463 -6.43 -15.47 -17.39
CA GLY A 463 -7.56 -15.80 -18.28
C GLY A 463 -7.78 -14.70 -19.34
N ASN A 464 -9.04 -14.48 -19.73
CA ASN A 464 -9.37 -13.60 -20.86
C ASN A 464 -9.30 -12.10 -20.54
N VAL A 465 -9.43 -11.70 -19.28
CA VAL A 465 -9.51 -10.30 -18.85
C VAL A 465 -8.69 -10.11 -17.57
N VAL A 466 -7.96 -9.03 -17.51
CA VAL A 466 -7.25 -8.57 -16.32
C VAL A 466 -7.78 -7.19 -15.90
N THR A 467 -7.99 -6.99 -14.61
CA THR A 467 -8.43 -5.69 -14.05
C THR A 467 -7.49 -5.30 -12.93
N GLU A 468 -6.66 -4.28 -13.16
CA GLU A 468 -5.61 -3.87 -12.26
C GLU A 468 -5.54 -2.35 -12.09
N ARG A 469 -4.88 -1.90 -11.01
CA ARG A 469 -4.72 -0.48 -10.68
C ARG A 469 -3.54 0.14 -11.40
N HIS A 470 -3.71 1.35 -11.88
CA HIS A 470 -2.74 2.13 -12.64
C HIS A 470 -2.27 3.35 -11.85
N ARG A 471 -1.02 3.74 -12.12
CA ARG A 471 -0.41 5.00 -11.65
C ARG A 471 0.74 5.38 -12.58
N HIS A 472 0.44 5.93 -13.74
CA HIS A 472 1.47 6.30 -14.74
C HIS A 472 0.96 7.34 -15.74
N ARG A 473 1.89 7.96 -16.48
CA ARG A 473 1.62 8.95 -17.54
C ARG A 473 2.12 8.51 -18.90
N TYR A 474 3.20 7.73 -18.92
CA TYR A 474 3.87 7.28 -20.14
C TYR A 474 3.43 5.87 -20.47
N GLU A 475 3.35 5.58 -21.76
CA GLU A 475 2.82 4.35 -22.32
C GLU A 475 3.69 3.85 -23.45
N ALA A 476 3.61 2.57 -23.80
CA ALA A 476 4.22 2.04 -25.01
C ALA A 476 3.58 2.71 -26.24
N ASN A 477 4.42 3.32 -27.09
CA ASN A 477 3.97 4.08 -28.26
C ASN A 477 3.42 3.14 -29.33
N VAL A 478 2.16 3.30 -29.66
CA VAL A 478 1.44 2.47 -30.64
C VAL A 478 2.11 2.38 -32.01
N ASN A 479 2.83 3.43 -32.42
CA ASN A 479 3.53 3.49 -33.72
C ASN A 479 4.70 2.49 -33.82
N TYR A 480 5.20 1.98 -32.69
CA TYR A 480 6.31 1.03 -32.65
C TYR A 480 5.86 -0.42 -32.40
N LEU A 481 4.61 -0.66 -32.01
CA LEU A 481 4.14 -1.99 -31.59
C LEU A 481 4.31 -3.03 -32.71
N ASP A 482 4.05 -2.69 -33.97
CA ASP A 482 4.22 -3.62 -35.08
C ASP A 482 5.69 -4.00 -35.33
N THR A 483 6.62 -3.05 -35.13
CA THR A 483 8.06 -3.30 -35.23
C THR A 483 8.52 -4.23 -34.10
N LEU A 484 8.05 -3.99 -32.89
CA LEU A 484 8.38 -4.81 -31.71
C LEU A 484 7.81 -6.22 -31.86
N ARG A 485 6.54 -6.36 -32.31
CA ARG A 485 5.92 -7.67 -32.57
C ARG A 485 6.67 -8.47 -33.63
N LYS A 486 7.05 -7.85 -34.74
CA LYS A 486 7.84 -8.49 -35.81
C LYS A 486 9.21 -8.95 -35.30
N SER A 487 9.76 -8.30 -34.31
CA SER A 487 11.04 -8.65 -33.68
C SER A 487 10.89 -9.73 -32.58
N GLY A 488 9.65 -10.16 -32.26
CA GLY A 488 9.37 -11.26 -31.36
C GLY A 488 8.86 -10.87 -29.97
N LEU A 489 8.57 -9.58 -29.70
CA LEU A 489 7.88 -9.17 -28.48
C LEU A 489 6.39 -9.51 -28.58
N VAL A 490 5.85 -10.17 -27.57
CA VAL A 490 4.41 -10.46 -27.48
C VAL A 490 3.72 -9.35 -26.70
N ILE A 491 2.73 -8.71 -27.31
CA ILE A 491 1.82 -7.79 -26.64
C ILE A 491 0.63 -8.63 -26.18
N SER A 492 0.63 -9.06 -24.95
CA SER A 492 -0.31 -10.05 -24.43
C SER A 492 -1.55 -9.48 -23.77
N ALA A 493 -1.58 -8.17 -23.48
CA ALA A 493 -2.82 -7.51 -23.07
C ALA A 493 -2.89 -6.08 -23.60
N LEU A 494 -4.12 -5.67 -23.93
CA LEU A 494 -4.46 -4.32 -24.41
C LEU A 494 -5.69 -3.80 -23.66
N THR A 495 -5.73 -2.50 -23.36
CA THR A 495 -6.96 -1.89 -22.82
C THR A 495 -8.13 -2.10 -23.76
N GLN A 496 -9.32 -2.27 -23.19
CA GLN A 496 -10.53 -2.59 -23.99
C GLN A 496 -10.95 -1.46 -24.94
N ARG A 497 -10.72 -0.21 -24.57
CA ARG A 497 -11.19 0.95 -25.33
C ARG A 497 -10.09 1.58 -26.19
N GLU A 498 -8.97 1.95 -25.55
CA GLU A 498 -7.91 2.73 -26.20
C GLU A 498 -6.86 1.86 -26.90
N GLN A 499 -6.90 0.55 -26.71
CA GLN A 499 -5.94 -0.42 -27.24
C GLN A 499 -4.49 -0.11 -26.81
N LEU A 500 -4.33 0.40 -25.59
CA LEU A 500 -3.02 0.68 -25.00
C LEU A 500 -2.39 -0.61 -24.48
N THR A 501 -1.07 -0.69 -24.55
CA THR A 501 -0.32 -1.87 -24.12
C THR A 501 -0.29 -1.99 -22.61
N GLU A 502 -0.78 -3.10 -22.09
CA GLU A 502 -0.87 -3.40 -20.67
C GLU A 502 0.11 -4.47 -20.19
N ILE A 503 0.34 -5.48 -21.04
CA ILE A 503 1.29 -6.56 -20.75
C ILE A 503 2.15 -6.83 -21.99
N VAL A 504 3.45 -6.92 -21.76
CA VAL A 504 4.43 -7.43 -22.74
C VAL A 504 5.10 -8.67 -22.19
N GLU A 505 5.41 -9.63 -23.04
CA GLU A 505 6.12 -10.85 -22.65
C GLU A 505 7.00 -11.38 -23.77
N LEU A 506 7.96 -12.24 -23.44
CA LEU A 506 8.67 -13.04 -24.41
C LEU A 506 8.02 -14.43 -24.54
N PRO A 507 7.97 -15.00 -25.75
CA PRO A 507 7.47 -16.36 -25.92
C PRO A 507 8.20 -17.36 -25.01
N GLN A 508 7.48 -18.29 -24.39
CA GLN A 508 8.08 -19.30 -23.51
C GLN A 508 9.11 -20.20 -24.22
N SER A 509 9.04 -20.31 -25.54
CA SER A 509 10.08 -20.97 -26.35
C SER A 509 11.40 -20.21 -26.40
N VAL A 510 11.38 -18.90 -26.13
CA VAL A 510 12.56 -18.02 -26.12
C VAL A 510 13.07 -17.79 -24.72
N HIS A 511 12.16 -17.51 -23.79
CA HIS A 511 12.50 -17.22 -22.38
C HIS A 511 11.50 -17.90 -21.44
N PRO A 512 11.93 -18.62 -20.40
CA PRO A 512 11.02 -19.38 -19.54
C PRO A 512 9.98 -18.51 -18.84
N TRP A 513 10.33 -17.29 -18.41
CA TRP A 513 9.41 -16.36 -17.78
C TRP A 513 9.94 -14.92 -17.86
N TYR A 514 9.39 -14.10 -18.77
CA TYR A 514 9.77 -12.69 -18.92
C TYR A 514 8.50 -11.88 -19.19
N VAL A 515 8.06 -11.12 -18.20
CA VAL A 515 6.79 -10.38 -18.24
C VAL A 515 7.00 -8.95 -17.75
N GLY A 516 6.44 -8.00 -18.50
CA GLY A 516 6.31 -6.62 -18.09
C GLY A 516 4.84 -6.21 -18.06
N VAL A 517 4.41 -5.51 -17.00
CA VAL A 517 3.03 -5.01 -16.83
C VAL A 517 3.03 -3.51 -16.60
N GLN A 518 2.10 -2.78 -17.23
CA GLN A 518 2.00 -1.32 -17.10
C GLN A 518 1.32 -0.92 -15.77
N PHE A 519 0.43 -1.74 -15.28
CA PHE A 519 -0.29 -1.57 -14.03
C PHE A 519 0.54 -1.98 -12.80
N HIS A 520 -0.04 -1.81 -11.61
CA HIS A 520 0.55 -2.09 -10.30
C HIS A 520 -0.17 -3.25 -9.60
N PRO A 521 0.19 -4.52 -9.89
CA PRO A 521 -0.49 -5.69 -9.32
C PRO A 521 -0.27 -5.85 -7.82
N GLU A 522 0.80 -5.22 -7.29
CA GLU A 522 1.12 -5.24 -5.86
C GLU A 522 0.02 -4.64 -4.99
N PHE A 523 -0.74 -3.65 -5.49
CA PHE A 523 -1.81 -3.01 -4.74
C PHE A 523 -3.02 -3.92 -4.47
N LYS A 524 -3.19 -4.98 -5.25
CA LYS A 524 -4.31 -5.94 -5.09
C LYS A 524 -3.90 -7.23 -4.39
N SER A 525 -2.63 -7.40 -4.06
CA SER A 525 -2.15 -8.59 -3.39
C SER A 525 -2.62 -8.66 -1.94
N THR A 526 -3.15 -9.80 -1.53
CA THR A 526 -3.56 -10.08 -0.15
C THR A 526 -2.90 -11.36 0.36
N PRO A 527 -2.73 -11.54 1.67
CA PRO A 527 -2.16 -12.77 2.22
C PRO A 527 -3.05 -14.01 1.94
N TRP A 528 -4.35 -13.79 1.72
CA TRP A 528 -5.36 -14.84 1.60
C TRP A 528 -5.27 -15.66 0.32
N ALA A 529 -4.94 -15.03 -0.79
CA ALA A 529 -4.85 -15.66 -2.11
C ALA A 529 -3.53 -15.35 -2.83
N GLY A 530 -2.71 -14.46 -2.27
CA GLY A 530 -1.61 -13.84 -2.99
C GLY A 530 -2.13 -12.99 -4.14
N HIS A 531 -1.31 -12.86 -5.17
CA HIS A 531 -1.71 -12.28 -6.44
C HIS A 531 -1.26 -13.21 -7.58
N PRO A 532 -2.08 -13.51 -8.59
CA PRO A 532 -1.76 -14.54 -9.58
C PRO A 532 -0.43 -14.31 -10.29
N LEU A 533 -0.10 -13.05 -10.66
CA LEU A 533 1.15 -12.73 -11.31
C LEU A 533 2.37 -12.98 -10.40
N PHE A 534 2.31 -12.54 -9.14
CA PHE A 534 3.40 -12.76 -8.20
C PHE A 534 3.54 -14.24 -7.83
N ASN A 535 2.42 -14.98 -7.69
CA ASN A 535 2.45 -16.42 -7.46
C ASN A 535 3.15 -17.15 -8.61
N ALA A 536 2.83 -16.80 -9.86
CA ALA A 536 3.48 -17.36 -11.05
C ALA A 536 4.96 -16.97 -11.15
N TYR A 537 5.31 -15.73 -10.81
CA TYR A 537 6.70 -15.25 -10.80
C TYR A 537 7.57 -16.00 -9.78
N ILE A 538 7.12 -16.13 -8.55
CA ILE A 538 7.88 -16.87 -7.51
C ILE A 538 7.99 -18.35 -7.86
N LYS A 539 6.93 -18.94 -8.44
CA LYS A 539 7.00 -20.31 -8.96
C LYS A 539 8.08 -20.45 -10.04
N ALA A 540 8.13 -19.52 -11.00
CA ALA A 540 9.15 -19.53 -12.06
C ALA A 540 10.58 -19.37 -11.50
N ALA A 541 10.76 -18.54 -10.47
CA ALA A 541 12.05 -18.37 -9.80
C ALA A 541 12.49 -19.66 -9.07
N LEU A 542 11.57 -20.39 -8.44
CA LEU A 542 11.85 -21.70 -7.84
C LEU A 542 12.19 -22.76 -8.89
N ASP A 543 11.49 -22.77 -10.02
CA ASP A 543 11.76 -23.69 -11.14
C ASP A 543 13.16 -23.41 -11.74
N TYR A 544 13.52 -22.14 -11.93
CA TYR A 544 14.84 -21.71 -12.39
C TYR A 544 15.94 -22.14 -11.43
N GLN A 545 15.77 -21.93 -10.12
CA GLN A 545 16.73 -22.35 -9.09
C GLN A 545 16.95 -23.88 -9.14
N THR A 546 15.86 -24.64 -9.29
CA THR A 546 15.92 -26.11 -9.32
C THR A 546 16.66 -26.60 -10.55
N ALA A 547 16.40 -26.03 -11.74
CA ALA A 547 17.11 -26.35 -12.97
C ALA A 547 18.60 -26.04 -12.88
N GLY A 548 18.97 -24.88 -12.29
CA GLY A 548 20.37 -24.51 -12.05
C GLY A 548 21.11 -25.46 -11.09
N LYS A 549 20.44 -25.98 -10.07
CA LYS A 549 21.01 -27.01 -9.16
C LYS A 549 21.24 -28.34 -9.88
N GLN A 550 20.30 -28.76 -10.74
CA GLN A 550 20.44 -30.02 -11.51
C GLN A 550 21.62 -29.98 -12.49
N LEU A 551 21.83 -28.84 -13.16
CA LEU A 551 22.99 -28.66 -14.06
C LEU A 551 24.32 -28.73 -13.30
N LYS A 552 24.40 -28.18 -12.08
CA LYS A 552 25.62 -28.26 -11.24
C LYS A 552 25.92 -29.65 -10.67
N VAL A 553 24.90 -30.50 -10.51
CA VAL A 553 25.07 -31.90 -10.04
C VAL A 553 25.44 -32.81 -11.21
N ALA A 554 25.07 -32.45 -12.44
CA ALA A 554 25.36 -33.21 -13.65
C ALA A 554 26.71 -32.84 -14.28
N ALA A 555 27.35 -31.75 -13.86
CA ALA A 555 28.68 -31.29 -14.28
C ALA A 555 29.76 -31.70 -13.25
#